data_9fe0c24ad6897c932eeb11c336ac71d0
#
_entry.id   9fe0c24ad6897c932eeb11c336ac71d0
#
_cell.length_a   1.000
_cell.length_b   1.000
_cell.length_c   1.000
_cell.angle_alpha   90.00
_cell.angle_beta   90.00
_cell.angle_gamma   90.00
#
_symmetry.space_group_name_H-M   'P 1'
#
loop_
_entity.id
_entity.type
_entity.pdbx_description
1 polymer ?
#
loop_
_entity_poly.entity_id
_entity_poly.type
_entity_poly.pdbx_seq_one_letter_code
_entity_poly.pdbx_strand_id
1 'polypeptide(L)'
;NPTGAAYARADLVSLGEVLLRHPRVLVCTDDMYEKIWWADEPFFSLAQAVPGLYDRTVTINGCSKAYAMTGWRIGYCGGPRDIVTAMATVQGQSTSNPCSISQQAAVAALRGEQQCVARMTAAYHERHDFVIAGLNTLPGVTALPGAGTFYAFADVSGAMRALGHADDEAFTNFLLAE
;
A
#
# COMPACT_ATOMS: atom_id res chain seq x y z
N ASN A 1 -3.67 -3.26 0.25
CA ASN A 1 -4.14 -2.84 1.55
C ASN A 1 -5.62 -3.18 1.67
N PRO A 2 -6.06 -3.99 2.64
CA PRO A 2 -5.27 -4.53 3.74
C PRO A 2 -4.75 -5.96 3.53
N THR A 3 -4.99 -6.58 2.38
CA THR A 3 -4.78 -8.03 2.17
C THR A 3 -3.32 -8.45 2.08
N GLY A 4 -2.40 -7.55 1.80
CA GLY A 4 -1.01 -7.87 1.46
C GLY A 4 -0.83 -8.45 0.05
N ALA A 5 -1.91 -8.60 -0.71
CA ALA A 5 -1.84 -9.04 -2.11
C ALA A 5 -1.23 -7.93 -3.00
N ALA A 6 -0.55 -8.37 -4.04
CA ALA A 6 0.06 -7.49 -5.02
C ALA A 6 -0.42 -7.84 -6.43
N TYR A 7 -0.48 -6.85 -7.30
CA TYR A 7 -0.70 -7.07 -8.72
C TYR A 7 0.61 -7.45 -9.40
N ALA A 8 0.64 -8.56 -10.11
CA ALA A 8 1.71 -8.85 -11.04
C ALA A 8 1.69 -7.88 -12.22
N ARG A 9 2.82 -7.73 -12.92
CA ARG A 9 2.85 -6.87 -14.11
C ARG A 9 1.79 -7.27 -15.16
N ALA A 10 1.52 -8.55 -15.34
CA ALA A 10 0.52 -9.05 -16.25
C ALA A 10 -0.91 -8.61 -15.87
N ASP A 11 -1.23 -8.58 -14.58
CA ASP A 11 -2.52 -8.11 -14.07
C ASP A 11 -2.71 -6.61 -14.35
N LEU A 12 -1.65 -5.82 -14.12
CA LEU A 12 -1.66 -4.39 -14.42
C LEU A 12 -1.84 -4.12 -15.92
N VAL A 13 -1.24 -4.92 -16.79
CA VAL A 13 -1.42 -4.82 -18.25
C VAL A 13 -2.87 -5.14 -18.61
N SER A 14 -3.43 -6.23 -18.10
CA SER A 14 -4.82 -6.63 -18.36
C SER A 14 -5.83 -5.56 -17.90
N LEU A 15 -5.62 -5.01 -16.70
CA LEU A 15 -6.41 -3.88 -16.19
C LEU A 15 -6.25 -2.64 -17.08
N GLY A 16 -5.02 -2.37 -17.50
CA GLY A 16 -4.69 -1.25 -18.36
C GLY A 16 -5.37 -1.32 -19.73
N GLU A 17 -5.46 -2.50 -20.32
CA GLU A 17 -6.19 -2.71 -21.59
C GLU A 17 -7.67 -2.34 -21.44
N VAL A 18 -8.29 -2.64 -20.31
CA VAL A 18 -9.65 -2.22 -20.02
C VAL A 18 -9.71 -0.69 -19.91
N LEU A 19 -8.82 -0.09 -19.13
CA LEU A 19 -8.79 1.35 -18.92
C LEU A 19 -8.53 2.13 -20.22
N LEU A 20 -7.71 1.61 -21.14
CA LEU A 20 -7.43 2.24 -22.42
C LEU A 20 -8.70 2.38 -23.30
N ARG A 21 -9.67 1.46 -23.15
CA ARG A 21 -10.97 1.55 -23.84
C ARG A 21 -11.92 2.60 -23.23
N HIS A 22 -11.57 3.14 -22.06
CA HIS A 22 -12.36 4.12 -21.32
C HIS A 22 -11.61 5.44 -21.13
N PRO A 23 -11.41 6.25 -22.20
CA PRO A 23 -10.52 7.42 -22.19
C PRO A 23 -10.93 8.55 -21.22
N ARG A 24 -12.18 8.54 -20.73
CA ARG A 24 -12.66 9.53 -19.77
C ARG A 24 -12.38 9.17 -18.31
N VAL A 25 -11.86 7.97 -18.03
CA VAL A 25 -11.51 7.53 -16.68
C VAL A 25 -10.12 8.06 -16.32
N LEU A 26 -10.03 8.85 -15.27
CA LEU A 26 -8.78 9.18 -14.62
C LEU A 26 -8.41 8.06 -13.67
N VAL A 27 -7.13 7.74 -13.59
CA VAL A 27 -6.60 6.69 -12.74
C VAL A 27 -5.83 7.31 -11.58
N CYS A 28 -6.04 6.79 -10.39
CA CYS A 28 -5.26 7.13 -9.22
C CYS A 28 -4.73 5.84 -8.61
N THR A 29 -3.40 5.72 -8.50
CA THR A 29 -2.74 4.56 -7.88
C THR A 29 -2.11 4.96 -6.55
N ASP A 30 -2.21 4.09 -5.56
CA ASP A 30 -1.58 4.25 -4.25
C ASP A 30 -0.40 3.28 -4.14
N ASP A 31 0.79 3.78 -4.50
CA ASP A 31 2.03 3.01 -4.56
C ASP A 31 2.83 3.14 -3.24
N MET A 32 2.18 3.47 -2.13
CA MET A 32 2.78 3.75 -0.82
C MET A 32 3.69 2.63 -0.29
N TYR A 33 3.47 1.42 -0.74
CA TYR A 33 4.21 0.23 -0.29
C TYR A 33 5.24 -0.28 -1.30
N GLU A 34 5.52 0.42 -2.39
CA GLU A 34 6.42 0.00 -3.47
C GLU A 34 7.79 -0.51 -3.00
N LYS A 35 8.30 0.03 -1.89
CA LYS A 35 9.60 -0.32 -1.32
C LYS A 35 9.55 -1.40 -0.24
N ILE A 36 8.36 -1.76 0.23
CA ILE A 36 8.14 -2.87 1.17
C ILE A 36 7.64 -4.06 0.36
N TRP A 37 8.54 -4.65 -0.39
CA TRP A 37 8.24 -5.61 -1.44
C TRP A 37 9.24 -6.76 -1.42
N TRP A 38 8.76 -8.00 -1.48
CA TRP A 38 9.56 -9.22 -1.49
C TRP A 38 9.05 -10.30 -2.47
N ALA A 39 8.14 -9.93 -3.38
CA ALA A 39 7.76 -10.83 -4.48
C ALA A 39 8.93 -11.10 -5.42
N ASP A 40 8.85 -12.21 -6.15
CA ASP A 40 9.87 -12.61 -7.12
C ASP A 40 10.00 -11.62 -8.29
N GLU A 41 8.89 -11.00 -8.70
CA GLU A 41 8.89 -9.94 -9.71
C GLU A 41 9.17 -8.58 -9.07
N PRO A 42 9.90 -7.69 -9.76
CA PRO A 42 10.03 -6.31 -9.34
C PRO A 42 8.66 -5.60 -9.25
N PHE A 43 8.55 -4.63 -8.37
CA PHE A 43 7.39 -3.75 -8.34
C PHE A 43 7.27 -2.95 -9.65
N PHE A 44 6.06 -2.84 -10.17
CA PHE A 44 5.70 -1.97 -11.30
C PHE A 44 4.55 -1.04 -10.88
N SER A 45 4.72 0.26 -11.13
CA SER A 45 3.56 1.15 -11.13
C SER A 45 2.70 0.92 -12.38
N LEU A 46 1.42 1.28 -12.31
CA LEU A 46 0.53 1.14 -13.48
C LEU A 46 1.04 1.96 -14.68
N ALA A 47 1.57 3.16 -14.45
CA ALA A 47 2.11 4.00 -15.50
C ALA A 47 3.35 3.39 -16.18
N GLN A 48 4.16 2.61 -15.45
CA GLN A 48 5.27 1.84 -16.03
C GLN A 48 4.80 0.62 -16.80
N ALA A 49 3.82 -0.12 -16.24
CA ALA A 49 3.29 -1.32 -16.86
C ALA A 49 2.51 -1.01 -18.15
N VAL A 50 1.81 0.13 -18.17
CA VAL A 50 0.93 0.56 -19.28
C VAL A 50 1.19 2.03 -19.62
N PRO A 51 2.25 2.34 -20.40
CA PRO A 51 2.64 3.72 -20.73
C PRO A 51 1.53 4.54 -21.39
N GLY A 52 0.59 3.92 -22.11
CA GLY A 52 -0.56 4.60 -22.69
C GLY A 52 -1.55 5.23 -21.69
N LEU A 53 -1.39 4.94 -20.39
CA LEU A 53 -2.16 5.54 -19.31
C LEU A 53 -1.44 6.71 -18.63
N TYR A 54 -0.17 6.99 -18.98
CA TYR A 54 0.67 7.96 -18.30
C TYR A 54 0.00 9.34 -18.15
N ASP A 55 -0.58 9.86 -19.23
CA ASP A 55 -1.16 11.22 -19.29
C ASP A 55 -2.50 11.36 -18.54
N ARG A 56 -2.96 10.31 -17.88
CA ARG A 56 -4.19 10.32 -17.07
C ARG A 56 -4.10 9.47 -15.80
N THR A 57 -2.88 9.18 -15.37
CA THR A 57 -2.61 8.48 -14.11
C THR A 57 -1.96 9.43 -13.10
N VAL A 58 -2.53 9.50 -11.90
CA VAL A 58 -1.92 10.11 -10.74
C VAL A 58 -1.40 9.01 -9.84
N THR A 59 -0.09 8.94 -9.67
CA THR A 59 0.56 8.00 -8.75
C THR A 59 0.78 8.70 -7.42
N ILE A 60 0.21 8.16 -6.34
CA ILE A 60 0.39 8.65 -4.97
C ILE A 60 1.43 7.79 -4.28
N ASN A 61 2.33 8.44 -3.54
CA ASN A 61 3.34 7.78 -2.75
C ASN A 61 3.71 8.64 -1.52
N GLY A 62 4.65 8.19 -0.70
CA GLY A 62 5.09 8.97 0.47
C GLY A 62 6.16 8.29 1.30
N CYS A 63 6.61 9.01 2.31
CA CYS A 63 7.68 8.55 3.20
C CYS A 63 7.16 7.76 4.41
N SER A 64 5.86 7.74 4.63
CA SER A 64 5.24 7.19 5.84
C SER A 64 5.61 5.74 6.11
N LYS A 65 5.65 4.90 5.08
CA LYS A 65 5.82 3.45 5.20
C LYS A 65 7.27 3.03 4.94
N ALA A 66 7.77 3.31 3.74
CA ALA A 66 9.12 2.91 3.33
C ALA A 66 10.24 3.47 4.22
N TYR A 67 10.03 4.61 4.87
CA TYR A 67 11.02 5.28 5.73
C TYR A 67 10.58 5.36 7.20
N ALA A 68 9.50 4.66 7.59
CA ALA A 68 8.93 4.71 8.94
C ALA A 68 8.62 6.15 9.43
N MET A 69 8.15 7.01 8.53
CA MET A 69 7.94 8.44 8.76
C MET A 69 6.46 8.80 8.91
N THR A 70 5.65 7.97 9.56
CA THR A 70 4.20 8.21 9.70
C THR A 70 3.88 9.51 10.43
N GLY A 71 4.65 9.85 11.47
CA GLY A 71 4.47 11.06 12.27
C GLY A 71 4.83 12.36 11.52
N TRP A 72 5.60 12.29 10.44
CA TRP A 72 6.02 13.45 9.65
C TRP A 72 4.91 13.98 8.74
N ARG A 73 3.86 13.25 8.54
CA ARG A 73 2.69 13.62 7.75
C ARG A 73 3.04 14.15 6.36
N ILE A 74 3.88 13.42 5.60
CA ILE A 74 4.36 13.83 4.29
C ILE A 74 4.14 12.73 3.25
N GLY A 75 3.47 13.11 2.15
CA GLY A 75 3.32 12.32 0.94
C GLY A 75 3.53 13.19 -0.29
N TYR A 76 3.55 12.57 -1.44
CA TYR A 76 3.70 13.23 -2.71
C TYR A 76 2.95 12.46 -3.80
N CYS A 77 2.70 13.12 -4.91
CA CYS A 77 2.14 12.48 -6.08
C CYS A 77 2.83 12.96 -7.35
N GLY A 78 2.77 12.14 -8.38
CA GLY A 78 3.14 12.49 -9.74
C GLY A 78 1.97 12.21 -10.68
N GLY A 79 1.74 13.08 -11.68
CA GLY A 79 0.64 12.89 -12.61
C GLY A 79 0.52 14.03 -13.63
N PRO A 80 -0.58 14.05 -14.41
CA PRO A 80 -0.83 15.09 -15.40
C PRO A 80 -0.78 16.50 -14.78
N ARG A 81 -0.07 17.38 -15.47
CA ARG A 81 0.22 18.73 -14.96
C ARG A 81 -1.04 19.49 -14.52
N ASP A 82 -2.08 19.43 -15.32
CA ASP A 82 -3.32 20.18 -15.04
C ASP A 82 -4.00 19.69 -13.76
N ILE A 83 -4.01 18.35 -13.54
CA ILE A 83 -4.54 17.74 -12.33
C ILE A 83 -3.71 18.12 -11.11
N VAL A 84 -2.37 17.97 -11.18
CA VAL A 84 -1.47 18.32 -10.08
C VAL A 84 -1.56 19.80 -9.75
N THR A 85 -1.68 20.67 -10.76
CA THR A 85 -1.85 22.13 -10.54
C THR A 85 -3.19 22.42 -9.85
N ALA A 86 -4.28 21.76 -10.25
CA ALA A 86 -5.58 21.91 -9.61
C ALA A 86 -5.55 21.41 -8.14
N MET A 87 -4.90 20.27 -7.88
CA MET A 87 -4.69 19.75 -6.52
C MET A 87 -3.93 20.76 -5.65
N ALA A 88 -2.84 21.35 -6.17
CA ALA A 88 -2.07 22.36 -5.46
C ALA A 88 -2.90 23.61 -5.15
N THR A 89 -3.78 24.03 -6.07
CA THR A 89 -4.69 25.16 -5.85
C THR A 89 -5.67 24.86 -4.73
N VAL A 90 -6.32 23.69 -4.73
CA VAL A 90 -7.25 23.28 -3.67
C VAL A 90 -6.55 23.16 -2.33
N GLN A 91 -5.37 22.55 -2.29
CA GLN A 91 -4.57 22.44 -1.08
C GLN A 91 -4.18 23.82 -0.53
N GLY A 92 -3.79 24.75 -1.40
CA GLY A 92 -3.43 26.10 -1.02
C GLY A 92 -4.57 26.88 -0.35
N GLN A 93 -5.82 26.54 -0.68
CA GLN A 93 -7.02 27.16 -0.06
C GLN A 93 -7.51 26.41 1.19
N SER A 94 -6.97 25.23 1.51
CA SER A 94 -7.41 24.45 2.67
C SER A 94 -6.30 24.35 3.74
N THR A 95 -5.25 23.60 3.50
CA THR A 95 -4.15 23.35 4.45
C THR A 95 -2.87 24.11 4.11
N SER A 96 -2.87 24.92 3.07
CA SER A 96 -1.76 25.66 2.47
C SER A 96 -0.71 24.70 1.85
N ASN A 97 0.10 24.06 2.68
CA ASN A 97 1.15 23.11 2.26
C ASN A 97 1.63 22.26 3.44
N PRO A 98 2.33 21.14 3.18
CA PRO A 98 2.96 20.37 4.24
C PRO A 98 4.01 21.20 5.01
N CYS A 99 4.25 20.82 6.26
CA CYS A 99 5.29 21.45 7.09
C CYS A 99 6.66 21.41 6.39
N SER A 100 7.37 22.53 6.34
CA SER A 100 8.66 22.66 5.66
C SER A 100 9.73 21.72 6.24
N ILE A 101 9.70 21.47 7.55
CA ILE A 101 10.60 20.51 8.21
C ILE A 101 10.33 19.11 7.67
N SER A 102 9.06 18.71 7.55
CA SER A 102 8.69 17.43 6.97
C SER A 102 9.11 17.31 5.51
N GLN A 103 9.03 18.39 4.73
CA GLN A 103 9.49 18.39 3.34
C GLN A 103 11.01 18.17 3.26
N GLN A 104 11.80 18.82 4.11
CA GLN A 104 13.26 18.61 4.15
C GLN A 104 13.61 17.19 4.64
N ALA A 105 12.87 16.67 5.61
CA ALA A 105 13.03 15.28 6.05
C ALA A 105 12.72 14.27 4.92
N ALA A 106 11.68 14.53 4.10
CA ALA A 106 11.37 13.72 2.93
C ALA A 106 12.48 13.79 1.87
N VAL A 107 13.05 14.97 1.62
CA VAL A 107 14.21 15.12 0.72
C VAL A 107 15.40 14.30 1.21
N ALA A 108 15.70 14.34 2.52
CA ALA A 108 16.77 13.56 3.12
C ALA A 108 16.51 12.05 2.99
N ALA A 109 15.29 11.59 3.24
CA ALA A 109 14.89 10.19 3.12
C ALA A 109 15.03 9.69 1.67
N LEU A 110 14.53 10.44 0.69
CA LEU A 110 14.53 10.05 -0.72
C LEU A 110 15.92 10.11 -1.38
N ARG A 111 16.77 11.06 -0.97
CA ARG A 111 18.11 11.26 -1.54
C ARG A 111 19.21 10.56 -0.74
N GLY A 112 18.94 10.20 0.49
CA GLY A 112 19.88 9.55 1.38
C GLY A 112 20.11 8.08 1.03
N GLU A 113 20.89 7.43 1.87
CA GLU A 113 21.22 6.02 1.73
C GLU A 113 19.99 5.13 1.94
N GLN A 114 19.77 4.16 1.04
CA GLN A 114 18.55 3.35 1.03
C GLN A 114 18.69 2.01 1.81
N GLN A 115 19.83 1.74 2.40
CA GLN A 115 20.05 0.50 3.17
C GLN A 115 19.11 0.34 4.36
N CYS A 116 18.66 1.45 4.95
CA CYS A 116 17.67 1.39 6.03
C CYS A 116 16.34 0.80 5.55
N VAL A 117 15.92 1.11 4.32
CA VAL A 117 14.70 0.55 3.71
C VAL A 117 14.86 -0.94 3.50
N ALA A 118 15.99 -1.38 2.91
CA ALA A 118 16.26 -2.80 2.66
C ALA A 118 16.27 -3.62 3.97
N ARG A 119 16.95 -3.11 5.02
CA ARG A 119 16.97 -3.79 6.35
C ARG A 119 15.56 -3.89 6.96
N MET A 120 14.77 -2.83 6.86
CA MET A 120 13.41 -2.82 7.38
C MET A 120 12.50 -3.77 6.59
N THR A 121 12.61 -3.80 5.27
CA THR A 121 11.85 -4.73 4.42
C THR A 121 12.18 -6.18 4.75
N ALA A 122 13.46 -6.53 4.95
CA ALA A 122 13.87 -7.87 5.38
C ALA A 122 13.25 -8.24 6.74
N ALA A 123 13.27 -7.32 7.71
CA ALA A 123 12.65 -7.55 9.01
C ALA A 123 11.12 -7.70 8.94
N TYR A 124 10.45 -6.97 8.03
CA TYR A 124 9.02 -7.16 7.77
C TYR A 124 8.73 -8.52 7.15
N HIS A 125 9.54 -8.95 6.19
CA HIS A 125 9.38 -10.26 5.55
C HIS A 125 9.52 -11.40 6.57
N GLU A 126 10.54 -11.37 7.41
CA GLU A 126 10.74 -12.36 8.49
C GLU A 126 9.53 -12.41 9.45
N ARG A 127 9.04 -11.24 9.88
CA ARG A 127 7.86 -11.15 10.76
C ARG A 127 6.58 -11.62 10.07
N HIS A 128 6.42 -11.30 8.79
CA HIS A 128 5.30 -11.76 7.99
C HIS A 128 5.25 -13.28 7.95
N ASP A 129 6.37 -13.94 7.62
CA ASP A 129 6.43 -15.40 7.55
C ASP A 129 6.11 -16.04 8.90
N PHE A 130 6.65 -15.49 9.99
CA PHE A 130 6.35 -15.93 11.35
C PHE A 130 4.84 -15.80 11.67
N VAL A 131 4.24 -14.66 11.35
CA VAL A 131 2.81 -14.39 11.63
C VAL A 131 1.91 -15.30 10.78
N ILE A 132 2.18 -15.44 9.48
CA ILE A 132 1.41 -16.30 8.58
C ILE A 132 1.50 -17.77 9.03
N ALA A 133 2.69 -18.24 9.35
CA ALA A 133 2.87 -19.59 9.89
C ALA A 133 2.07 -19.80 11.19
N GLY A 134 2.17 -18.84 12.14
CA GLY A 134 1.45 -18.89 13.40
C GLY A 134 -0.07 -18.88 13.22
N LEU A 135 -0.62 -18.00 12.41
CA LEU A 135 -2.05 -17.93 12.12
C LEU A 135 -2.59 -19.25 11.57
N ASN A 136 -1.85 -19.88 10.66
CA ASN A 136 -2.26 -21.15 10.05
C ASN A 136 -2.19 -22.37 11.01
N THR A 137 -1.65 -22.22 12.22
CA THR A 137 -1.75 -23.26 13.27
C THR A 137 -3.05 -23.19 14.06
N LEU A 138 -3.79 -22.07 13.97
CA LEU A 138 -5.01 -21.85 14.75
C LEU A 138 -6.21 -22.55 14.10
N PRO A 139 -7.02 -23.29 14.87
CA PRO A 139 -8.21 -23.96 14.33
C PRO A 139 -9.20 -22.98 13.69
N GLY A 140 -9.56 -23.22 12.44
CA GLY A 140 -10.54 -22.41 11.72
C GLY A 140 -10.04 -21.05 11.24
N VAL A 141 -8.72 -20.84 11.24
CA VAL A 141 -8.05 -19.65 10.70
C VAL A 141 -7.22 -20.05 9.47
N THR A 142 -7.26 -19.24 8.43
CA THR A 142 -6.43 -19.41 7.23
C THR A 142 -5.87 -18.06 6.81
N ALA A 143 -4.56 -17.96 6.65
CA ALA A 143 -3.88 -16.75 6.17
C ALA A 143 -3.01 -17.07 4.96
N LEU A 144 -3.17 -16.32 3.87
CA LEU A 144 -2.33 -16.43 2.69
C LEU A 144 -1.11 -15.50 2.82
N PRO A 145 0.07 -15.93 2.33
CA PRO A 145 1.23 -15.08 2.32
C PRO A 145 1.03 -13.91 1.36
N GLY A 146 1.47 -12.72 1.78
CA GLY A 146 1.52 -11.52 0.96
C GLY A 146 2.84 -11.38 0.22
N ALA A 147 2.83 -10.58 -0.84
CA ALA A 147 4.02 -10.30 -1.66
C ALA A 147 4.80 -9.07 -1.18
N GLY A 148 4.35 -8.40 -0.16
CA GLY A 148 4.92 -7.17 0.40
C GLY A 148 4.06 -6.61 1.51
N THR A 149 4.36 -5.38 1.90
CA THR A 149 3.69 -4.64 2.98
C THR A 149 3.99 -5.20 4.39
N PHE A 150 3.23 -4.79 5.38
CA PHE A 150 3.30 -5.34 6.75
C PHE A 150 1.93 -5.84 7.21
N TYR A 151 1.08 -6.22 6.27
CA TYR A 151 -0.24 -6.75 6.56
C TYR A 151 -0.25 -8.27 6.59
N ALA A 152 -1.05 -8.81 7.51
CA ALA A 152 -1.54 -10.19 7.48
C ALA A 152 -3.06 -10.12 7.50
N PHE A 153 -3.72 -10.75 6.54
CA PHE A 153 -5.18 -10.74 6.38
C PHE A 153 -5.68 -12.18 6.44
N ALA A 154 -6.21 -12.55 7.60
CA ALA A 154 -6.65 -13.92 7.86
C ALA A 154 -8.15 -14.09 7.64
N ASP A 155 -8.54 -15.18 7.01
CA ASP A 155 -9.90 -15.71 7.05
C ASP A 155 -10.12 -16.41 8.40
N VAL A 156 -10.97 -15.83 9.22
CA VAL A 156 -11.33 -16.33 10.55
C VAL A 156 -12.72 -16.94 10.59
N SER A 157 -13.37 -17.12 9.45
CA SER A 157 -14.76 -17.61 9.38
C SER A 157 -14.99 -18.97 10.03
N GLY A 158 -13.98 -19.85 10.01
CA GLY A 158 -14.02 -21.14 10.70
C GLY A 158 -14.01 -20.99 12.21
N ALA A 159 -13.15 -20.14 12.76
CA ALA A 159 -13.08 -19.83 14.18
C ALA A 159 -14.38 -19.14 14.68
N MET A 160 -14.87 -18.16 13.92
CA MET A 160 -16.14 -17.49 14.21
C MET A 160 -17.30 -18.48 14.35
N ARG A 161 -17.45 -19.40 13.40
CA ARG A 161 -18.50 -20.43 13.46
C ARG A 161 -18.33 -21.37 14.67
N ALA A 162 -17.09 -21.77 14.96
CA ALA A 162 -16.81 -22.67 16.08
C ALA A 162 -17.12 -22.03 17.45
N LEU A 163 -16.95 -20.72 17.58
CA LEU A 163 -17.20 -19.95 18.78
C LEU A 163 -18.60 -19.31 18.83
N GLY A 164 -19.42 -19.50 17.79
CA GLY A 164 -20.81 -19.04 17.75
C GLY A 164 -20.99 -17.54 17.48
N HIS A 165 -19.99 -16.88 16.89
CA HIS A 165 -20.11 -15.48 16.48
C HIS A 165 -20.77 -15.35 15.12
N ALA A 166 -21.72 -14.40 14.99
CA ALA A 166 -22.52 -14.21 13.78
C ALA A 166 -21.78 -13.40 12.70
N ASP A 167 -20.91 -12.47 13.13
CA ASP A 167 -20.20 -11.55 12.26
C ASP A 167 -18.81 -11.21 12.82
N ASP A 168 -18.01 -10.53 11.99
CA ASP A 168 -16.64 -10.16 12.29
C ASP A 168 -16.52 -9.08 13.37
N GLU A 169 -17.51 -8.20 13.50
CA GLU A 169 -17.54 -7.19 14.56
C GLU A 169 -17.71 -7.84 15.93
N ALA A 170 -18.68 -8.77 16.07
CA ALA A 170 -18.88 -9.52 17.30
C ALA A 170 -17.65 -10.35 17.69
N PHE A 171 -17.01 -10.99 16.69
CA PHE A 171 -15.79 -11.75 16.91
C PHE A 171 -14.60 -10.85 17.31
N THR A 172 -14.45 -9.69 16.67
CA THR A 172 -13.40 -8.73 17.03
C THR A 172 -13.58 -8.21 18.45
N ASN A 173 -14.80 -7.86 18.82
CA ASN A 173 -15.12 -7.41 20.19
C ASN A 173 -14.84 -8.50 21.23
N PHE A 174 -15.13 -9.76 20.91
CA PHE A 174 -14.76 -10.89 21.76
C PHE A 174 -13.24 -10.99 21.94
N LEU A 175 -12.45 -10.93 20.86
CA LEU A 175 -10.99 -10.99 20.94
C LEU A 175 -10.36 -9.82 21.72
N LEU A 176 -11.02 -8.66 21.74
CA LEU A 176 -10.56 -7.50 22.51
C LEU A 176 -10.88 -7.60 24.01
N ALA A 177 -11.84 -8.43 24.37
CA ALA A 177 -12.30 -8.61 25.75
C ALA A 177 -11.52 -9.70 26.51
N GLU A 178 -10.93 -10.67 25.79
CA GLU A 178 -10.12 -11.78 26.33
C GLU A 178 -8.64 -11.40 26.43
#